data_9cd998db8f201542a8404ad638c688c9
#
_entry.id   9cd998db8f201542a8404ad638c688c9
#
_cell.length_a   1.000
_cell.length_b   1.000
_cell.length_c   1.000
_cell.angle_alpha   90.00
_cell.angle_beta   90.00
_cell.angle_gamma   90.00
#
_symmetry.space_group_name_H-M   'P 1'
#
loop_
_entity.id
_entity.type
_entity.pdbx_description
1 polymer ?
#
loop_
_entity_poly.entity_id
_entity_poly.type
_entity_poly.pdbx_seq_one_letter_code
_entity_poly.pdbx_strand_id
1 'polypeptide(L)'
;DIEDTDDTNANLENLIKIHKKNGTDIIIDGKLPPNKETAKVFFEIIREATTNAIRHAGSSKVFVNIKETLEETYMIITNDGRKPNEFITENQGIKDMRRKVKKLGGMFYISTVPEFSVNISIKNNC
;
A
#
# COMPACT_ATOMS: atom_id res chain seq x y z
N ASP A 1 9.67 14.60 -11.96
CA ASP A 1 9.37 13.19 -11.94
C ASP A 1 10.61 12.39 -11.67
N ILE A 2 10.55 11.59 -10.64
CA ILE A 2 11.63 10.66 -10.32
C ILE A 2 11.26 9.32 -10.92
N GLU A 3 12.07 8.86 -11.86
CA GLU A 3 11.86 7.56 -12.45
C GLU A 3 12.13 6.47 -11.42
N ASP A 4 11.31 5.45 -11.41
CA ASP A 4 11.54 4.29 -10.57
C ASP A 4 12.83 3.60 -11.00
N THR A 5 13.60 3.18 -10.02
CA THR A 5 14.81 2.40 -10.24
C THR A 5 14.50 0.92 -10.04
N ASP A 6 15.50 0.06 -10.27
CA ASP A 6 15.35 -1.35 -9.94
C ASP A 6 15.42 -1.61 -8.44
N ASP A 7 15.86 -0.62 -7.64
CA ASP A 7 15.90 -0.73 -6.19
C ASP A 7 14.59 -0.26 -5.60
N THR A 8 13.73 -1.20 -5.23
CA THR A 8 12.40 -0.90 -4.70
C THR A 8 12.46 -0.14 -3.37
N ASN A 9 13.45 -0.42 -2.52
CA ASN A 9 13.61 0.32 -1.27
C ASN A 9 13.94 1.79 -1.53
N ALA A 10 14.78 2.06 -2.52
CA ALA A 10 15.09 3.44 -2.92
C ALA A 10 13.86 4.15 -3.48
N ASN A 11 13.06 3.44 -4.25
CA ASN A 11 11.81 3.98 -4.79
C ASN A 11 10.84 4.35 -3.66
N LEU A 12 10.74 3.50 -2.64
CA LEU A 12 9.89 3.77 -1.49
C LEU A 12 10.38 4.99 -0.70
N GLU A 13 11.69 5.10 -0.47
CA GLU A 13 12.24 6.28 0.20
C GLU A 13 11.94 7.56 -0.56
N ASN A 14 12.07 7.53 -1.88
CA ASN A 14 11.76 8.68 -2.72
C ASN A 14 10.28 9.05 -2.65
N LEU A 15 9.41 8.05 -2.65
CA LEU A 15 7.98 8.27 -2.52
C LEU A 15 7.65 8.99 -1.22
N ILE A 16 8.24 8.51 -0.11
CA ILE A 16 8.05 9.10 1.21
C ILE A 16 8.49 10.57 1.22
N LYS A 17 9.66 10.86 0.65
CA LYS A 17 10.20 12.22 0.61
C LYS A 17 9.32 13.17 -0.21
N ILE A 18 8.85 12.71 -1.37
CA ILE A 18 8.02 13.53 -2.25
C ILE A 18 6.70 13.89 -1.55
N HIS A 19 6.05 12.91 -0.94
CA HIS A 19 4.78 13.17 -0.28
C HIS A 19 4.96 14.03 0.97
N LYS A 20 6.05 13.85 1.70
CA LYS A 20 6.34 14.70 2.85
C LYS A 20 6.46 16.16 2.46
N LYS A 21 7.13 16.45 1.36
CA LYS A 21 7.21 17.82 0.82
C LYS A 21 5.84 18.40 0.49
N ASN A 22 4.90 17.55 0.11
CA ASN A 22 3.56 17.96 -0.29
C ASN A 22 2.54 17.86 0.85
N GLY A 23 2.99 17.64 2.08
CA GLY A 23 2.12 17.67 3.24
C GLY A 23 1.53 16.36 3.67
N THR A 24 1.99 15.23 3.13
CA THR A 24 1.51 13.91 3.52
C THR A 24 2.67 13.06 4.04
N ASP A 25 2.53 12.59 5.27
CA ASP A 25 3.51 11.67 5.87
C ASP A 25 3.08 10.22 5.62
N ILE A 26 3.99 9.44 5.04
CA ILE A 26 3.84 7.99 4.94
C ILE A 26 4.67 7.41 6.07
N ILE A 27 4.01 6.73 6.99
CA ILE A 27 4.63 6.16 8.18
C ILE A 27 4.64 4.65 8.04
N ILE A 28 5.83 4.06 7.96
CA ILE A 28 5.99 2.63 7.72
C ILE A 28 6.50 1.94 8.97
N ASP A 29 5.78 0.91 9.41
CA ASP A 29 6.21 -0.01 10.43
C ASP A 29 6.45 -1.35 9.76
N GLY A 30 7.68 -1.83 9.79
CA GLY A 30 8.09 -3.03 9.11
C GLY A 30 8.98 -2.75 7.91
N LYS A 31 9.21 -3.77 7.12
CA LYS A 31 10.10 -3.70 5.96
C LYS A 31 9.46 -4.38 4.76
N LEU A 32 9.83 -3.92 3.57
CA LEU A 32 9.43 -4.62 2.35
C LEU A 32 10.00 -6.05 2.38
N PRO A 33 9.23 -7.02 1.86
CA PRO A 33 9.71 -8.40 1.83
C PRO A 33 10.96 -8.56 0.94
N PRO A 34 11.79 -9.56 1.18
CA PRO A 34 13.03 -9.74 0.42
C PRO A 34 12.81 -10.19 -1.02
N ASN A 35 11.70 -10.84 -1.32
CA ASN A 35 11.40 -11.26 -2.68
C ASN A 35 11.15 -10.01 -3.54
N LYS A 36 11.91 -9.86 -4.62
CA LYS A 36 11.87 -8.66 -5.45
C LYS A 36 10.51 -8.40 -6.07
N GLU A 37 9.84 -9.42 -6.55
CA GLU A 37 8.54 -9.29 -7.18
C GLU A 37 7.49 -8.86 -6.17
N THR A 38 7.48 -9.49 -5.00
CA THR A 38 6.57 -9.14 -3.92
C THR A 38 6.82 -7.71 -3.41
N ALA A 39 8.08 -7.35 -3.22
CA ALA A 39 8.45 -6.00 -2.78
C ALA A 39 7.96 -4.96 -3.78
N LYS A 40 8.12 -5.22 -5.07
CA LYS A 40 7.66 -4.30 -6.11
C LYS A 40 6.15 -4.12 -6.06
N VAL A 41 5.40 -5.19 -5.90
CA VAL A 41 3.94 -5.12 -5.81
C VAL A 41 3.54 -4.35 -4.54
N PHE A 42 4.18 -4.61 -3.42
CA PHE A 42 3.91 -3.87 -2.18
C PHE A 42 4.15 -2.38 -2.36
N PHE A 43 5.26 -2.02 -2.99
CA PHE A 43 5.57 -0.61 -3.28
C PHE A 43 4.48 0.02 -4.15
N GLU A 44 4.08 -0.64 -5.22
CA GLU A 44 3.06 -0.11 -6.12
C GLU A 44 1.72 0.10 -5.40
N ILE A 45 1.38 -0.81 -4.48
CA ILE A 45 0.16 -0.69 -3.70
C ILE A 45 0.25 0.45 -2.69
N ILE A 46 1.40 0.62 -2.05
CA ILE A 46 1.62 1.76 -1.15
C ILE A 46 1.44 3.08 -1.92
N ARG A 47 2.02 3.15 -3.12
CA ARG A 47 1.91 4.35 -3.97
C ARG A 47 0.45 4.63 -4.34
N GLU A 48 -0.27 3.63 -4.80
CA GLU A 48 -1.67 3.79 -5.21
C GLU A 48 -2.57 4.11 -4.01
N ALA A 49 -2.39 3.41 -2.89
CA ALA A 49 -3.17 3.66 -1.69
C ALA A 49 -2.94 5.07 -1.15
N THR A 50 -1.70 5.56 -1.21
CA THR A 50 -1.37 6.92 -0.79
C THR A 50 -2.06 7.94 -1.69
N THR A 51 -1.99 7.76 -3.00
CA THR A 51 -2.65 8.63 -3.96
C THR A 51 -4.16 8.67 -3.70
N ASN A 52 -4.77 7.52 -3.48
CA ASN A 52 -6.19 7.43 -3.18
C ASN A 52 -6.55 8.13 -1.86
N ALA A 53 -5.73 7.94 -0.83
CA ALA A 53 -5.94 8.58 0.47
C ALA A 53 -5.92 10.10 0.36
N ILE A 54 -4.99 10.65 -0.39
CA ILE A 54 -4.89 12.09 -0.59
C ILE A 54 -6.08 12.59 -1.40
N ARG A 55 -6.39 11.93 -2.50
CA ARG A 55 -7.43 12.36 -3.43
C ARG A 55 -8.84 12.27 -2.84
N HIS A 56 -9.14 11.18 -2.16
CA HIS A 56 -10.51 10.87 -1.71
C HIS A 56 -10.76 11.19 -0.24
N ALA A 57 -9.74 11.19 0.59
CA ALA A 57 -9.89 11.41 2.01
C ALA A 57 -9.22 12.69 2.51
N GLY A 58 -8.44 13.38 1.65
CA GLY A 58 -7.69 14.54 2.08
C GLY A 58 -6.67 14.22 3.14
N SER A 59 -6.07 13.01 3.07
CA SER A 59 -5.22 12.49 4.12
C SER A 59 -3.93 13.26 4.27
N SER A 60 -3.48 13.46 5.51
CA SER A 60 -2.17 13.99 5.83
C SER A 60 -1.23 12.91 6.36
N LYS A 61 -1.76 11.76 6.72
CA LYS A 61 -0.97 10.61 7.20
C LYS A 61 -1.49 9.32 6.61
N VAL A 62 -0.55 8.52 6.12
CA VAL A 62 -0.81 7.17 5.61
C VAL A 62 0.05 6.22 6.43
N PHE A 63 -0.57 5.23 7.04
CA PHE A 63 0.12 4.26 7.88
C PHE A 63 0.24 2.94 7.14
N VAL A 64 1.47 2.45 7.02
CA VAL A 64 1.76 1.17 6.38
C VAL A 64 2.35 0.24 7.42
N ASN A 65 1.71 -0.88 7.65
CA ASN A 65 2.16 -1.88 8.61
C ASN A 65 2.45 -3.17 7.85
N ILE A 66 3.71 -3.61 7.89
CA ILE A 66 4.14 -4.84 7.22
C ILE A 66 4.65 -5.80 8.27
N LYS A 67 4.11 -7.01 8.30
CA LYS A 67 4.54 -8.07 9.20
C LYS A 67 4.87 -9.33 8.42
N GLU A 68 5.97 -9.95 8.77
CA GLU A 68 6.38 -11.20 8.17
C GLU A 68 6.38 -12.29 9.24
N THR A 69 5.67 -13.38 8.93
CA THR A 69 5.74 -14.60 9.73
C THR A 69 6.42 -15.68 8.89
N LEU A 70 6.61 -16.88 9.47
CA LEU A 70 7.15 -17.97 8.70
C LEU A 70 6.27 -18.35 7.50
N GLU A 71 4.97 -18.20 7.65
CA GLU A 71 4.00 -18.67 6.65
C GLU A 71 3.53 -17.58 5.70
N GLU A 72 3.41 -16.35 6.19
CA GLU A 72 2.80 -15.28 5.42
C GLU A 72 3.46 -13.93 5.65
N THR A 73 3.35 -13.07 4.65
CA THR A 73 3.70 -11.67 4.76
C THR A 73 2.42 -10.86 4.62
N TYR A 74 2.17 -9.96 5.57
CA TYR A 74 0.96 -9.13 5.60
C TYR A 74 1.30 -7.67 5.40
N MET A 75 0.41 -6.95 4.75
CA MET A 75 0.49 -5.49 4.74
C MET A 75 -0.89 -4.91 4.95
N ILE A 76 -0.98 -3.96 5.86
CA ILE A 76 -2.21 -3.22 6.12
C ILE A 76 -1.90 -1.74 5.95
N ILE A 77 -2.69 -1.06 5.14
CA ILE A 77 -2.54 0.38 4.92
C ILE A 77 -3.80 1.08 5.39
N THR A 78 -3.62 2.05 6.29
CA THR A 78 -4.70 2.89 6.79
C THR A 78 -4.31 4.36 6.59
N ASN A 79 -5.27 5.25 6.76
CA ASN A 79 -5.01 6.68 6.60
C ASN A 79 -5.93 7.50 7.49
N ASP A 80 -5.51 8.72 7.80
CA ASP A 80 -6.37 9.70 8.43
C ASP A 80 -7.21 10.41 7.34
N GLY A 81 -7.98 11.40 7.74
CA GLY A 81 -8.81 12.16 6.80
C GLY A 81 -10.26 11.73 6.87
N ARG A 82 -11.01 12.14 5.86
CA ARG A 82 -12.44 11.83 5.81
C ARG A 82 -12.63 10.34 5.59
N LYS A 83 -13.67 9.80 6.22
CA LYS A 83 -14.06 8.42 5.92
C LYS A 83 -14.49 8.37 4.45
N PRO A 84 -14.04 7.36 3.70
CA PRO A 84 -14.54 7.18 2.35
C PRO A 84 -16.05 6.99 2.39
N ASN A 85 -16.73 7.46 1.38
CA ASN A 85 -18.15 7.20 1.20
C ASN A 85 -18.37 5.70 1.24
N GLU A 86 -19.51 5.30 1.82
CA GLU A 86 -19.93 3.90 1.89
C GLU A 86 -19.88 3.21 0.53
N PHE A 87 -19.87 3.98 -0.53
CA PHE A 87 -19.90 3.50 -1.91
C PHE A 87 -18.59 3.76 -2.64
N ILE A 88 -17.46 3.37 -2.04
CA ILE A 88 -16.27 3.29 -2.87
C ILE A 88 -16.48 2.14 -3.82
N THR A 89 -16.97 2.48 -5.00
CA THR A 89 -16.95 1.54 -6.11
C THR A 89 -15.50 1.24 -6.42
N GLU A 90 -15.18 0.00 -6.71
CA GLU A 90 -13.84 -0.34 -7.15
C GLU A 90 -13.51 0.52 -8.37
N ASN A 91 -12.53 1.41 -8.21
CA ASN A 91 -12.00 2.18 -9.33
C ASN A 91 -10.88 1.37 -9.99
N GLN A 92 -10.32 1.90 -11.07
CA GLN A 92 -9.29 1.19 -11.82
C GLN A 92 -8.05 0.90 -10.96
N GLY A 93 -7.68 1.83 -10.08
CA GLY A 93 -6.53 1.63 -9.18
C GLY A 93 -6.72 0.45 -8.24
N ILE A 94 -7.92 0.33 -7.65
CA ILE A 94 -8.22 -0.79 -6.75
C ILE A 94 -8.23 -2.11 -7.52
N LYS A 95 -8.83 -2.11 -8.71
CA LYS A 95 -8.84 -3.31 -9.56
C LYS A 95 -7.42 -3.74 -9.93
N ASP A 96 -6.55 -2.79 -10.24
CA ASP A 96 -5.15 -3.09 -10.58
C ASP A 96 -4.39 -3.65 -9.38
N MET A 97 -4.60 -3.10 -8.18
CA MET A 97 -4.01 -3.61 -6.97
C MET A 97 -4.43 -5.07 -6.72
N ARG A 98 -5.73 -5.33 -6.83
CA ARG A 98 -6.27 -6.69 -6.63
C ARG A 98 -5.65 -7.67 -7.62
N ARG A 99 -5.54 -7.28 -8.88
CA ARG A 99 -4.99 -8.13 -9.93
C ARG A 99 -3.52 -8.47 -9.66
N LYS A 100 -2.74 -7.47 -9.23
CA LYS A 100 -1.32 -7.68 -8.93
C LYS A 100 -1.11 -8.64 -7.77
N VAL A 101 -1.92 -8.51 -6.72
CA VAL A 101 -1.84 -9.42 -5.57
C VAL A 101 -2.26 -10.84 -5.97
N LYS A 102 -3.29 -10.97 -6.77
CA LYS A 102 -3.74 -12.28 -7.25
C LYS A 102 -2.66 -12.99 -8.07
N LYS A 103 -1.91 -12.26 -8.88
CA LYS A 103 -0.80 -12.84 -9.65
C LYS A 103 0.27 -13.44 -8.75
N LEU A 104 0.44 -12.90 -7.55
CA LEU A 104 1.37 -13.44 -6.56
C LEU A 104 0.77 -14.59 -5.73
N GLY A 105 -0.45 -14.97 -6.03
CA GLY A 105 -1.15 -15.99 -5.25
C GLY A 105 -1.64 -15.48 -3.90
N GLY A 106 -1.73 -14.17 -3.74
CA GLY A 106 -2.12 -13.57 -2.48
C GLY A 106 -3.59 -13.22 -2.38
N MET A 107 -3.96 -12.68 -1.23
CA MET A 107 -5.31 -12.19 -0.95
C MET A 107 -5.29 -10.68 -0.78
N PHE A 108 -6.30 -10.03 -1.33
CA PHE A 108 -6.47 -8.59 -1.27
C PHE A 108 -7.91 -8.29 -0.86
N TYR A 109 -8.08 -7.44 0.16
CA TYR A 109 -9.42 -6.96 0.48
C TYR A 109 -9.37 -5.56 1.08
N ILE A 110 -10.48 -4.84 0.92
CA ILE A 110 -10.67 -3.52 1.49
C ILE A 110 -11.68 -3.64 2.61
N SER A 111 -11.37 -3.04 3.75
CA SER A 111 -12.29 -2.95 4.87
C SER A 111 -12.67 -1.49 5.09
N THR A 112 -13.92 -1.25 5.47
CA THR A 112 -14.40 0.09 5.81
C THR A 112 -14.77 0.22 7.28
N VAL A 113 -14.68 -0.87 8.03
CA VAL A 113 -15.06 -0.92 9.44
C VAL A 113 -13.92 -1.52 10.26
N PRO A 114 -13.48 -0.89 11.36
CA PRO A 114 -13.89 0.40 11.92
C PRO A 114 -13.40 1.60 11.14
N GLU A 115 -12.38 1.40 10.28
CA GLU A 115 -11.84 2.45 9.43
C GLU A 115 -11.46 1.88 8.07
N PHE A 116 -11.24 2.75 7.11
CA PHE A 116 -10.81 2.30 5.79
C PHE A 116 -9.44 1.67 5.87
N SER A 117 -9.27 0.49 5.29
CA SER A 117 -7.97 -0.17 5.20
C SER A 117 -7.84 -0.99 3.94
N VAL A 118 -6.61 -1.05 3.44
CA VAL A 118 -6.22 -1.92 2.34
C VAL A 118 -5.40 -3.05 2.94
N ASN A 119 -5.82 -4.28 2.70
CA ASN A 119 -5.25 -5.46 3.35
C ASN A 119 -4.73 -6.46 2.33
N ILE A 120 -3.48 -6.89 2.51
CA ILE A 120 -2.82 -7.82 1.63
C ILE A 120 -2.18 -8.92 2.46
N SER A 121 -2.33 -10.16 1.97
CA SER A 121 -1.69 -11.32 2.58
C SER A 121 -1.10 -12.18 1.46
N ILE A 122 0.17 -12.51 1.58
CA ILE A 122 0.87 -13.35 0.60
C ILE A 122 1.56 -14.46 1.34
N LYS A 123 1.34 -15.70 0.91
CA LYS A 123 2.02 -16.86 1.50
C LYS A 123 3.48 -16.84 1.12
N ASN A 124 4.33 -17.06 2.12
CA ASN A 124 5.75 -17.21 1.88
C ASN A 124 6.01 -18.61 1.34
N ASN A 125 6.82 -18.68 0.30
CA ASN A 125 7.27 -19.97 -0.22
C ASN A 125 8.35 -20.50 0.70
N CYS A 126 8.18 -21.72 1.12
CA CYS A 126 9.20 -22.42 1.89
C CYS A 126 10.28 -22.94 0.97
#